data_3981c85f6bb00d03379d79e045c2010e
#
_entry.id   3981c85f6bb00d03379d79e045c2010e
#
_cell.length_a   1.000
_cell.length_b   1.000
_cell.length_c   1.000
_cell.angle_alpha   90.00
_cell.angle_beta   90.00
_cell.angle_gamma   90.00
#
_symmetry.space_group_name_H-M   'P 1'
#
loop_
_entity.id
_entity.type
_entity.pdbx_description
1 polymer ?
#
loop_
_entity_poly.entity_id
_entity_poly.type
_entity_poly.pdbx_seq_one_letter_code
_entity_poly.pdbx_strand_id
1 'polypeptide(L)'
;EELTGYQASGEIRPSVDLGCDFIMVYGIDPTMPERIRQYREKGYVIHLMTGIAWGEYQEYLDGKWDGRKHWDEGQVDRNGKDVIHNPTVPYMVPTVSFSEYLTDRLKVAVDAGVEAIHVEEPEFWDKSGYSEAFKREYEIYYKEPWKPQHESLDAQYKCARLKAYLYKRTIDRVSAALKEYAKVTYQKDLRFYVPTHSLLNYTQWKIMSPEAELISIPTVDGYIAQIWTGTSREANVYEGVYKERTFETAYLEYGVMQELVKGTGRRMWFLNDPIEDLPSYTWENYEYNYRRTAVASLLHPHIWHYEICPWPHRVFDGRYPRFQPRIAEKIETSFETDQSKPIPQSYSTLLSGMFQLFGDMEQRDILFEGGTDGVGVFMSDSGLFQRTFPDGIVDGEELGDRFRAAMHKNSGNPVDEEAAARLMKEIGEKDSLMYDFIQSAAFPNFFGVAMPLVKYGLPIHPVQLDNVRRFAGYLEDYKCIVLSYEYMKPDAPDVNAAVVSWIREGGTLIYVGDGSDPFHKIDAWWGQRGYANPAEHLFELAGLGRDPKEGVHEVGAG
;
A
#
# COMPACT_ATOMS: atom_id res chain seq x y z
N GLU A 1 18.56 19.63 0.00
CA GLU A 1 17.99 18.37 0.43
C GLU A 1 16.48 18.43 0.23
N GLU A 2 15.86 17.36 -0.26
CA GLU A 2 14.43 17.33 -0.57
C GLU A 2 13.67 16.74 0.63
N LEU A 3 13.46 17.55 1.66
CA LEU A 3 12.79 17.11 2.90
C LEU A 3 11.28 17.05 2.70
N THR A 4 10.71 18.08 2.09
CA THR A 4 9.26 18.18 1.90
C THR A 4 8.89 18.40 0.44
N GLY A 5 7.78 17.81 0.04
CA GLY A 5 7.19 17.99 -1.28
C GLY A 5 5.68 17.85 -1.27
N TYR A 6 5.04 18.17 -2.37
CA TYR A 6 3.61 17.96 -2.59
C TYR A 6 3.31 17.73 -4.05
N GLN A 7 2.12 17.20 -4.34
CA GLN A 7 1.66 16.99 -5.71
C GLN A 7 0.56 17.99 -6.12
N ALA A 8 0.61 18.43 -7.36
CA ALA A 8 -0.41 19.30 -7.94
C ALA A 8 -0.50 19.15 -9.45
N SER A 9 -1.70 19.32 -10.00
CA SER A 9 -1.96 19.26 -11.45
C SER A 9 -2.29 20.61 -12.07
N GLY A 10 -2.66 21.60 -11.29
CA GLY A 10 -3.15 22.90 -11.76
C GLY A 10 -2.07 23.98 -11.81
N GLU A 11 -2.52 25.20 -12.14
CA GLU A 11 -1.68 26.39 -12.08
C GLU A 11 -1.32 26.75 -10.63
N ILE A 12 -0.12 27.27 -10.44
CA ILE A 12 0.31 27.82 -9.15
C ILE A 12 -0.56 29.01 -8.76
N ARG A 13 -1.13 28.95 -7.56
CA ARG A 13 -1.84 30.04 -6.89
C ARG A 13 -1.26 30.25 -5.50
N PRO A 14 -1.27 31.48 -4.97
CA PRO A 14 -0.74 31.74 -3.63
C PRO A 14 -1.36 30.87 -2.53
N SER A 15 -2.65 30.52 -2.65
CA SER A 15 -3.37 29.66 -1.69
C SER A 15 -2.91 28.22 -1.67
N VAL A 16 -2.21 27.76 -2.71
CA VAL A 16 -1.75 26.37 -2.86
C VAL A 16 -0.23 26.26 -3.01
N ASP A 17 0.49 27.37 -2.83
CA ASP A 17 1.95 27.40 -2.79
C ASP A 17 2.42 27.13 -1.35
N LEU A 18 2.88 25.91 -1.10
CA LEU A 18 3.21 25.43 0.24
C LEU A 18 4.66 25.73 0.66
N GLY A 19 5.49 26.24 -0.25
CA GLY A 19 6.90 26.55 0.04
C GLY A 19 7.77 25.34 0.36
N CYS A 20 7.46 24.17 -0.19
CA CYS A 20 8.24 22.96 -0.04
C CYS A 20 9.50 22.96 -0.91
N ASP A 21 10.40 21.99 -0.70
CA ASP A 21 11.63 21.84 -1.50
C ASP A 21 11.33 21.39 -2.94
N PHE A 22 10.39 20.48 -3.12
CA PHE A 22 10.05 19.96 -4.44
C PHE A 22 8.55 19.86 -4.67
N ILE A 23 8.19 19.79 -5.95
CA ILE A 23 6.82 19.52 -6.37
C ILE A 23 6.78 18.36 -7.36
N MET A 24 5.80 17.50 -7.21
CA MET A 24 5.43 16.50 -8.18
C MET A 24 4.34 17.06 -9.10
N VAL A 25 4.73 17.46 -10.30
CA VAL A 25 3.77 17.87 -11.33
C VAL A 25 3.02 16.63 -11.80
N TYR A 26 1.72 16.61 -11.57
CA TYR A 26 0.92 15.41 -11.76
C TYR A 26 0.34 15.29 -13.17
N GLY A 27 0.45 14.08 -13.75
CA GLY A 27 -0.15 13.71 -15.02
C GLY A 27 0.69 14.02 -16.24
N ILE A 28 0.54 13.18 -17.26
CA ILE A 28 1.24 13.26 -18.54
C ILE A 28 0.24 13.69 -19.62
N ASP A 29 0.15 14.99 -19.85
CA ASP A 29 -0.68 15.59 -20.88
C ASP A 29 0.10 16.64 -21.67
N PRO A 30 -0.43 17.17 -22.78
CA PRO A 30 0.27 18.18 -23.59
C PRO A 30 0.63 19.48 -22.85
N THR A 31 0.00 19.76 -21.70
CA THR A 31 0.28 20.97 -20.91
C THR A 31 1.39 20.76 -19.87
N MET A 32 1.79 19.52 -19.63
CA MET A 32 2.80 19.16 -18.62
C MET A 32 4.11 19.94 -18.75
N PRO A 33 4.74 20.12 -19.93
CA PRO A 33 6.00 20.85 -20.02
C PRO A 33 5.86 22.32 -19.58
N GLU A 34 4.73 22.96 -19.86
CA GLU A 34 4.46 24.32 -19.44
C GLU A 34 4.25 24.41 -17.92
N ARG A 35 3.53 23.45 -17.32
CA ARG A 35 3.36 23.37 -15.85
C ARG A 35 4.70 23.18 -15.15
N ILE A 36 5.56 22.28 -15.67
CA ILE A 36 6.93 22.09 -15.20
C ILE A 36 7.71 23.41 -15.22
N ARG A 37 7.64 24.17 -16.30
CA ARG A 37 8.32 25.45 -16.44
C ARG A 37 7.84 26.46 -15.38
N GLN A 38 6.54 26.59 -15.18
CA GLN A 38 5.94 27.54 -14.23
C GLN A 38 6.37 27.24 -12.79
N TYR A 39 6.37 25.96 -12.36
CA TYR A 39 6.83 25.59 -11.02
C TYR A 39 8.34 25.79 -10.85
N ARG A 40 9.13 25.53 -11.89
CA ARG A 40 10.57 25.77 -11.86
C ARG A 40 10.90 27.26 -11.68
N GLU A 41 10.17 28.14 -12.35
CA GLU A 41 10.32 29.61 -12.21
C GLU A 41 10.01 30.10 -10.79
N LYS A 42 9.26 29.33 -10.02
CA LYS A 42 9.01 29.60 -8.60
C LYS A 42 10.12 29.09 -7.67
N GLY A 43 11.08 28.37 -8.19
CA GLY A 43 12.22 27.87 -7.43
C GLY A 43 12.08 26.44 -6.91
N TYR A 44 11.01 25.72 -7.26
CA TYR A 44 10.85 24.33 -6.87
C TYR A 44 11.82 23.39 -7.63
N VAL A 45 12.30 22.37 -6.95
CA VAL A 45 12.82 21.18 -7.60
C VAL A 45 11.65 20.42 -8.22
N ILE A 46 11.77 20.04 -9.48
CA ILE A 46 10.63 19.47 -10.22
C ILE A 46 10.75 17.97 -10.33
N HIS A 47 9.75 17.29 -9.82
CA HIS A 47 9.47 15.88 -10.09
C HIS A 47 8.22 15.76 -10.97
N LEU A 48 8.08 14.63 -11.66
CA LEU A 48 6.82 14.23 -12.28
C LEU A 48 6.18 13.12 -11.47
N MET A 49 4.86 13.07 -11.42
CA MET A 49 4.09 11.95 -10.86
C MET A 49 2.95 11.55 -11.79
N THR A 50 2.72 10.24 -11.90
CA THR A 50 1.59 9.68 -12.64
C THR A 50 1.27 8.27 -12.14
N GLY A 51 0.02 7.81 -12.31
CA GLY A 51 -0.35 6.44 -12.01
C GLY A 51 0.33 5.45 -12.96
N ILE A 52 0.68 4.27 -12.47
CA ILE A 52 1.19 3.17 -13.29
C ILE A 52 0.10 2.17 -13.67
N ALA A 53 -0.86 1.96 -12.77
CA ALA A 53 -1.96 1.03 -13.01
C ALA A 53 -3.15 1.71 -13.71
N TRP A 54 -3.24 3.01 -13.61
CA TRP A 54 -4.33 3.84 -14.14
C TRP A 54 -3.80 5.21 -14.59
N GLY A 55 -4.53 5.86 -15.46
CA GLY A 55 -4.12 7.16 -16.00
C GLY A 55 -4.83 7.48 -17.31
N GLU A 56 -4.32 8.47 -18.06
CA GLU A 56 -4.87 8.88 -19.35
C GLU A 56 -4.32 8.01 -20.50
N TYR A 57 -4.61 6.71 -20.45
CA TYR A 57 -4.08 5.72 -21.41
C TYR A 57 -5.02 5.44 -22.60
N GLN A 58 -6.00 6.31 -22.85
CA GLN A 58 -6.98 6.15 -23.91
C GLN A 58 -6.35 5.98 -25.30
N GLU A 59 -5.28 6.73 -25.59
CA GLU A 59 -4.58 6.64 -26.88
C GLU A 59 -3.89 5.28 -27.09
N TYR A 60 -3.37 4.68 -26.02
CA TYR A 60 -2.81 3.33 -26.05
C TYR A 60 -3.90 2.29 -26.31
N LEU A 61 -4.96 2.34 -25.54
CA LEU A 61 -6.10 1.43 -25.66
C LEU A 61 -6.72 1.50 -27.08
N ASP A 62 -6.83 2.68 -27.65
CA ASP A 62 -7.40 2.91 -28.99
C ASP A 62 -6.42 2.58 -30.15
N GLY A 63 -5.16 2.26 -29.83
CA GLY A 63 -4.15 1.91 -30.84
C GLY A 63 -3.55 3.11 -31.57
N LYS A 64 -3.58 4.30 -30.97
CA LYS A 64 -2.99 5.50 -31.56
C LYS A 64 -1.46 5.56 -31.42
N TRP A 65 -0.91 4.77 -30.51
CA TRP A 65 0.52 4.72 -30.26
C TRP A 65 1.27 3.84 -31.27
N ASP A 66 0.80 2.60 -31.51
CA ASP A 66 1.49 1.61 -32.35
C ASP A 66 0.63 1.01 -33.46
N GLY A 67 -0.64 1.44 -33.59
CA GLY A 67 -1.60 0.94 -34.57
C GLY A 67 -2.40 -0.28 -34.12
N ARG A 68 -2.10 -0.87 -32.96
CA ARG A 68 -2.83 -1.98 -32.36
C ARG A 68 -3.73 -1.47 -31.22
N LYS A 69 -4.97 -1.95 -31.15
CA LYS A 69 -5.84 -1.71 -29.99
C LYS A 69 -5.41 -2.61 -28.83
N HIS A 70 -5.37 -2.04 -27.62
CA HIS A 70 -4.91 -2.72 -26.40
C HIS A 70 -6.00 -2.87 -25.33
N TRP A 71 -7.27 -2.84 -25.70
CA TRP A 71 -8.37 -3.02 -24.76
C TRP A 71 -8.37 -4.38 -24.06
N ASP A 72 -7.72 -5.40 -24.65
CA ASP A 72 -7.49 -6.70 -24.03
C ASP A 72 -6.47 -6.67 -22.87
N GLU A 73 -5.79 -5.55 -22.67
CA GLU A 73 -4.81 -5.33 -21.60
C GLU A 73 -5.41 -4.61 -20.37
N GLY A 74 -6.72 -4.31 -20.37
CA GLY A 74 -7.42 -3.87 -19.17
C GLY A 74 -7.59 -4.99 -18.15
N GLN A 75 -7.65 -4.62 -16.86
CA GLN A 75 -8.01 -5.55 -15.80
C GLN A 75 -9.50 -5.87 -15.89
N VAL A 76 -9.83 -7.16 -15.93
CA VAL A 76 -11.20 -7.65 -16.13
C VAL A 76 -11.53 -8.66 -15.03
N ASP A 77 -12.73 -8.54 -14.45
CA ASP A 77 -13.24 -9.46 -13.46
C ASP A 77 -13.78 -10.78 -14.07
N ARG A 78 -14.22 -11.69 -13.21
CA ARG A 78 -14.75 -12.99 -13.59
C ARG A 78 -15.98 -12.92 -14.53
N ASN A 79 -16.75 -11.85 -14.44
CA ASN A 79 -17.97 -11.64 -15.24
C ASN A 79 -17.67 -10.94 -16.58
N GLY A 80 -16.40 -10.67 -16.88
CA GLY A 80 -15.99 -9.93 -18.07
C GLY A 80 -16.18 -8.41 -17.96
N LYS A 81 -16.37 -7.88 -16.75
CA LYS A 81 -16.50 -6.44 -16.52
C LYS A 81 -15.11 -5.83 -16.28
N ASP A 82 -14.86 -4.68 -16.90
CA ASP A 82 -13.66 -3.91 -16.68
C ASP A 82 -13.61 -3.39 -15.23
N VAL A 83 -12.44 -3.51 -14.61
CA VAL A 83 -12.13 -2.85 -13.34
C VAL A 83 -11.59 -1.47 -13.67
N ILE A 84 -12.37 -0.44 -13.38
CA ILE A 84 -12.09 0.93 -13.82
C ILE A 84 -11.70 1.83 -12.67
N HIS A 85 -10.74 2.74 -12.91
CA HIS A 85 -10.41 3.84 -12.01
C HIS A 85 -11.25 5.09 -12.35
N ASN A 86 -11.38 5.36 -13.63
CA ASN A 86 -12.22 6.45 -14.15
C ASN A 86 -13.20 5.90 -15.20
N PRO A 87 -14.21 6.67 -15.62
CA PRO A 87 -15.26 6.16 -16.49
C PRO A 87 -14.79 5.64 -17.86
N THR A 88 -13.58 5.96 -18.30
CA THR A 88 -13.12 5.72 -19.68
C THR A 88 -11.91 4.79 -19.78
N VAL A 89 -11.20 4.53 -18.68
CA VAL A 89 -9.95 3.74 -18.69
C VAL A 89 -9.98 2.68 -17.58
N PRO A 90 -9.79 1.40 -17.92
CA PRO A 90 -9.61 0.36 -16.91
C PRO A 90 -8.25 0.47 -16.23
N TYR A 91 -8.12 -0.14 -15.05
CA TYR A 91 -6.80 -0.50 -14.54
C TYR A 91 -6.09 -1.40 -15.53
N MET A 92 -4.78 -1.24 -15.69
CA MET A 92 -4.02 -1.93 -16.73
C MET A 92 -3.41 -3.23 -16.23
N VAL A 93 -3.38 -4.24 -17.10
CA VAL A 93 -2.47 -5.39 -16.97
C VAL A 93 -1.11 -4.93 -17.48
N PRO A 94 -0.06 -4.91 -16.67
CA PRO A 94 1.23 -4.34 -17.06
C PRO A 94 2.02 -5.31 -17.95
N THR A 95 1.69 -5.31 -19.24
CA THR A 95 2.37 -6.07 -20.29
C THR A 95 3.71 -5.43 -20.67
N VAL A 96 4.50 -6.14 -21.47
CA VAL A 96 5.74 -5.57 -22.03
C VAL A 96 5.43 -4.38 -22.95
N SER A 97 4.39 -4.50 -23.79
CA SER A 97 3.93 -3.41 -24.66
C SER A 97 3.53 -2.17 -23.86
N PHE A 98 2.79 -2.35 -22.77
CA PHE A 98 2.42 -1.25 -21.89
C PHE A 98 3.64 -0.59 -21.24
N SER A 99 4.66 -1.38 -20.86
CA SER A 99 5.92 -0.83 -20.33
C SER A 99 6.64 0.07 -21.37
N GLU A 100 6.62 -0.32 -22.63
CA GLU A 100 7.22 0.45 -23.73
C GLU A 100 6.46 1.76 -23.97
N TYR A 101 5.13 1.70 -23.99
CA TYR A 101 4.28 2.88 -24.08
C TYR A 101 4.54 3.87 -22.94
N LEU A 102 4.53 3.39 -21.69
CA LEU A 102 4.83 4.25 -20.54
C LEU A 102 6.21 4.89 -20.61
N THR A 103 7.21 4.13 -21.04
CA THR A 103 8.56 4.65 -21.22
C THR A 103 8.57 5.80 -22.23
N ASP A 104 7.91 5.64 -23.38
CA ASP A 104 7.86 6.69 -24.39
C ASP A 104 7.12 7.95 -23.90
N ARG A 105 6.04 7.78 -23.16
CA ARG A 105 5.31 8.91 -22.57
C ARG A 105 6.12 9.65 -21.52
N LEU A 106 6.84 8.91 -20.66
CA LEU A 106 7.63 9.48 -19.58
C LEU A 106 8.93 10.15 -20.05
N LYS A 107 9.46 9.79 -21.23
CA LYS A 107 10.59 10.50 -21.85
C LYS A 107 10.31 12.00 -22.04
N VAL A 108 9.07 12.37 -22.33
CA VAL A 108 8.66 13.78 -22.48
C VAL A 108 8.90 14.59 -21.19
N ALA A 109 8.71 13.96 -20.02
CA ALA A 109 9.04 14.59 -18.75
C ALA A 109 10.55 14.75 -18.54
N VAL A 110 11.32 13.73 -18.93
CA VAL A 110 12.79 13.81 -18.90
C VAL A 110 13.29 14.95 -19.80
N ASP A 111 12.72 15.08 -21.00
CA ASP A 111 13.03 16.16 -21.95
C ASP A 111 12.66 17.54 -21.37
N ALA A 112 11.59 17.62 -20.59
CA ALA A 112 11.21 18.83 -19.87
C ALA A 112 12.11 19.11 -18.64
N GLY A 113 13.05 18.21 -18.32
CA GLY A 113 14.13 18.43 -17.36
C GLY A 113 13.77 18.13 -15.91
N VAL A 114 12.82 17.22 -15.64
CA VAL A 114 12.51 16.81 -14.26
C VAL A 114 13.70 16.13 -13.57
N GLU A 115 13.80 16.27 -12.25
CA GLU A 115 14.86 15.65 -11.43
C GLU A 115 14.52 14.20 -11.03
N ALA A 116 13.23 13.90 -10.94
CA ALA A 116 12.75 12.57 -10.62
C ALA A 116 11.41 12.26 -11.29
N ILE A 117 11.14 10.97 -11.42
CA ILE A 117 9.85 10.44 -11.86
C ILE A 117 9.29 9.55 -10.76
N HIS A 118 8.03 9.77 -10.43
CA HIS A 118 7.23 8.95 -9.54
C HIS A 118 6.15 8.23 -10.35
N VAL A 119 6.11 6.90 -10.25
CA VAL A 119 5.00 6.10 -10.78
C VAL A 119 4.24 5.49 -9.62
N GLU A 120 3.02 5.96 -9.42
CA GLU A 120 2.26 5.61 -8.23
C GLU A 120 1.33 4.41 -8.45
N GLU A 121 1.03 3.75 -7.33
CA GLU A 121 -0.05 2.78 -7.20
C GLU A 121 0.05 1.61 -8.19
N PRO A 122 1.04 0.72 -8.02
CA PRO A 122 1.15 -0.50 -8.82
C PRO A 122 0.08 -1.52 -8.40
N GLU A 123 -1.19 -1.21 -8.71
CA GLU A 123 -2.38 -1.84 -8.19
C GLU A 123 -2.97 -2.87 -9.15
N PHE A 124 -2.94 -4.12 -8.74
CA PHE A 124 -3.66 -5.18 -9.41
C PHE A 124 -4.78 -5.72 -8.50
N TRP A 125 -6.03 -5.44 -8.87
CA TRP A 125 -7.17 -5.87 -8.06
C TRP A 125 -7.29 -7.39 -7.98
N ASP A 126 -7.58 -7.93 -6.81
CA ASP A 126 -7.67 -9.37 -6.59
C ASP A 126 -8.77 -10.02 -7.43
N LYS A 127 -9.92 -9.34 -7.59
CA LYS A 127 -11.05 -9.79 -8.40
C LYS A 127 -10.76 -9.87 -9.89
N SER A 128 -9.73 -9.18 -10.39
CA SER A 128 -9.32 -9.20 -11.78
C SER A 128 -8.39 -10.38 -12.10
N GLY A 129 -7.97 -10.52 -13.36
CA GLY A 129 -7.12 -11.61 -13.82
C GLY A 129 -7.79 -12.53 -14.84
N TYR A 130 -8.83 -12.02 -15.50
CA TYR A 130 -9.62 -12.78 -16.49
C TYR A 130 -9.49 -12.21 -17.91
N SER A 131 -8.74 -11.12 -18.11
CA SER A 131 -8.47 -10.58 -19.45
C SER A 131 -7.54 -11.48 -20.26
N GLU A 132 -7.64 -11.40 -21.59
CA GLU A 132 -6.81 -12.22 -22.47
C GLU A 132 -5.31 -11.92 -22.31
N ALA A 133 -4.93 -10.67 -22.03
CA ALA A 133 -3.55 -10.33 -21.73
C ALA A 133 -3.04 -11.02 -20.46
N PHE A 134 -3.82 -11.03 -19.38
CA PHE A 134 -3.42 -11.72 -18.14
C PHE A 134 -3.27 -13.23 -18.35
N LYS A 135 -4.18 -13.86 -19.08
CA LYS A 135 -4.09 -15.29 -19.40
C LYS A 135 -2.80 -15.62 -20.17
N ARG A 136 -2.46 -14.81 -21.19
CA ARG A 136 -1.19 -14.96 -21.93
C ARG A 136 0.02 -14.79 -21.03
N GLU A 137 0.02 -13.78 -20.13
CA GLU A 137 1.12 -13.57 -19.18
C GLU A 137 1.25 -14.75 -18.21
N TYR A 138 0.15 -15.32 -17.75
CA TYR A 138 0.16 -16.51 -16.90
C TYR A 138 0.81 -17.71 -17.60
N GLU A 139 0.41 -18.00 -18.84
CA GLU A 139 0.97 -19.10 -19.64
C GLU A 139 2.47 -18.88 -19.93
N ILE A 140 2.89 -17.66 -20.18
CA ILE A 140 4.29 -17.31 -20.37
C ILE A 140 5.10 -17.52 -19.09
N TYR A 141 4.58 -17.10 -17.95
CA TYR A 141 5.29 -17.14 -16.67
C TYR A 141 5.39 -18.56 -16.11
N TYR A 142 4.25 -19.26 -16.01
CA TYR A 142 4.19 -20.60 -15.40
C TYR A 142 4.47 -21.74 -16.37
N LYS A 143 4.47 -21.49 -17.68
CA LYS A 143 4.62 -22.54 -18.73
C LYS A 143 3.53 -23.62 -18.65
N GLU A 144 2.36 -23.27 -18.17
CA GLU A 144 1.17 -24.10 -18.09
C GLU A 144 -0.07 -23.32 -18.54
N PRO A 145 -1.18 -23.98 -18.95
CA PRO A 145 -2.42 -23.31 -19.28
C PRO A 145 -2.95 -22.49 -18.09
N TRP A 146 -3.52 -21.31 -18.38
CA TRP A 146 -4.13 -20.49 -17.36
C TRP A 146 -5.24 -21.22 -16.62
N LYS A 147 -5.25 -21.09 -15.29
CA LYS A 147 -6.27 -21.60 -14.39
C LYS A 147 -6.98 -20.45 -13.71
N PRO A 148 -8.32 -20.40 -13.77
CA PRO A 148 -9.09 -19.39 -13.09
C PRO A 148 -8.80 -19.38 -11.58
N GLN A 149 -8.54 -18.20 -11.03
CA GLN A 149 -8.18 -18.06 -9.61
C GLN A 149 -9.25 -18.55 -8.63
N HIS A 150 -10.51 -18.65 -9.07
CA HIS A 150 -11.62 -19.11 -8.25
C HIS A 150 -11.76 -20.66 -8.19
N GLU A 151 -10.96 -21.40 -8.93
CA GLU A 151 -11.06 -22.87 -8.96
C GLU A 151 -10.35 -23.56 -7.79
N SER A 152 -9.29 -22.95 -7.26
CA SER A 152 -8.53 -23.52 -6.15
C SER A 152 -7.66 -22.50 -5.44
N LEU A 153 -7.23 -22.81 -4.22
CA LEU A 153 -6.26 -22.01 -3.47
C LEU A 153 -4.94 -21.85 -4.22
N ASP A 154 -4.49 -22.90 -4.87
CA ASP A 154 -3.25 -22.88 -5.66
C ASP A 154 -3.36 -21.93 -6.87
N ALA A 155 -4.46 -22.01 -7.61
CA ALA A 155 -4.72 -21.11 -8.73
C ALA A 155 -4.83 -19.65 -8.26
N GLN A 156 -5.51 -19.40 -7.14
CA GLN A 156 -5.61 -18.07 -6.55
C GLN A 156 -4.24 -17.51 -6.15
N TYR A 157 -3.42 -18.30 -5.45
CA TYR A 157 -2.10 -17.89 -5.01
C TYR A 157 -1.16 -17.61 -6.20
N LYS A 158 -1.18 -18.48 -7.22
CA LYS A 158 -0.40 -18.29 -8.47
C LYS A 158 -0.83 -17.02 -9.21
N CYS A 159 -2.14 -16.78 -9.36
CA CYS A 159 -2.63 -15.55 -9.99
C CYS A 159 -2.23 -14.29 -9.21
N ALA A 160 -2.37 -14.30 -7.88
CA ALA A 160 -2.00 -13.17 -7.04
C ALA A 160 -0.49 -12.86 -7.13
N ARG A 161 0.35 -13.88 -7.05
CA ARG A 161 1.81 -13.74 -7.20
C ARG A 161 2.20 -13.20 -8.58
N LEU A 162 1.54 -13.67 -9.64
CA LEU A 162 1.78 -13.15 -10.99
C LEU A 162 1.41 -11.67 -11.11
N LYS A 163 0.30 -11.25 -10.54
CA LYS A 163 -0.14 -9.84 -10.53
C LYS A 163 0.93 -8.91 -9.96
N ALA A 164 1.49 -9.26 -8.81
CA ALA A 164 2.59 -8.52 -8.20
C ALA A 164 3.84 -8.53 -9.11
N TYR A 165 4.23 -9.70 -9.64
CA TYR A 165 5.37 -9.82 -10.54
C TYR A 165 5.25 -8.95 -11.79
N LEU A 166 4.07 -8.83 -12.38
CA LEU A 166 3.88 -8.05 -13.60
C LEU A 166 4.17 -6.56 -13.37
N TYR A 167 3.74 -5.98 -12.25
CA TYR A 167 4.10 -4.61 -11.89
C TYR A 167 5.58 -4.45 -11.55
N LYS A 168 6.18 -5.41 -10.82
CA LYS A 168 7.62 -5.42 -10.60
C LYS A 168 8.38 -5.34 -11.92
N ARG A 169 8.05 -6.23 -12.86
CA ARG A 169 8.67 -6.29 -14.18
C ARG A 169 8.53 -4.96 -14.95
N THR A 170 7.35 -4.37 -14.91
CA THR A 170 7.08 -3.11 -15.60
C THR A 170 7.87 -1.96 -14.98
N ILE A 171 7.90 -1.85 -13.66
CA ILE A 171 8.67 -0.81 -12.95
C ILE A 171 10.16 -0.95 -13.24
N ASP A 172 10.70 -2.18 -13.21
CA ASP A 172 12.10 -2.44 -13.55
C ASP A 172 12.44 -1.99 -14.98
N ARG A 173 11.63 -2.36 -15.96
CA ARG A 173 11.83 -1.97 -17.36
C ARG A 173 11.73 -0.47 -17.57
N VAL A 174 10.71 0.17 -17.02
CA VAL A 174 10.46 1.61 -17.19
C VAL A 174 11.55 2.42 -16.51
N SER A 175 11.88 2.11 -15.26
CA SER A 175 12.90 2.86 -14.52
C SER A 175 14.30 2.72 -15.14
N ALA A 176 14.68 1.51 -15.57
CA ALA A 176 15.95 1.27 -16.24
C ALA A 176 16.04 2.04 -17.57
N ALA A 177 15.00 1.96 -18.39
CA ALA A 177 14.97 2.64 -19.69
C ALA A 177 15.01 4.17 -19.58
N LEU A 178 14.30 4.74 -18.60
CA LEU A 178 14.28 6.20 -18.38
C LEU A 178 15.60 6.71 -17.81
N LYS A 179 16.21 6.00 -16.87
CA LYS A 179 17.55 6.36 -16.35
C LYS A 179 18.60 6.31 -17.45
N GLU A 180 18.58 5.27 -18.26
CA GLU A 180 19.51 5.16 -19.42
C GLU A 180 19.26 6.31 -20.42
N TYR A 181 18.00 6.59 -20.76
CA TYR A 181 17.66 7.70 -21.63
C TYR A 181 18.16 9.05 -21.12
N ALA A 182 17.91 9.34 -19.83
CA ALA A 182 18.38 10.58 -19.19
C ALA A 182 19.92 10.67 -19.19
N LYS A 183 20.61 9.55 -18.94
CA LYS A 183 22.06 9.48 -18.91
C LYS A 183 22.68 9.71 -20.28
N VAL A 184 22.18 9.00 -21.29
CA VAL A 184 22.71 9.07 -22.66
C VAL A 184 22.39 10.42 -23.32
N THR A 185 21.17 10.93 -23.15
CA THR A 185 20.72 12.13 -23.85
C THR A 185 21.17 13.42 -23.16
N TYR A 186 21.14 13.45 -21.83
CA TYR A 186 21.34 14.67 -21.04
C TYR A 186 22.49 14.59 -20.05
N GLN A 187 23.18 13.45 -19.94
CA GLN A 187 24.21 13.17 -18.91
C GLN A 187 23.69 13.39 -17.49
N LYS A 188 22.40 13.16 -17.29
CA LYS A 188 21.67 13.40 -16.03
C LYS A 188 21.43 12.10 -15.28
N ASP A 189 21.62 12.14 -13.97
CA ASP A 189 21.25 11.05 -13.06
C ASP A 189 19.80 11.25 -12.62
N LEU A 190 18.88 10.65 -13.37
CA LEU A 190 17.45 10.67 -13.08
C LEU A 190 17.15 9.77 -11.87
N ARG A 191 16.35 10.26 -10.93
CA ARG A 191 15.83 9.46 -9.82
C ARG A 191 14.46 8.88 -10.16
N PHE A 192 14.15 7.71 -9.59
CA PHE A 192 12.91 7.01 -9.84
C PHE A 192 12.31 6.48 -8.54
N TYR A 193 11.07 6.85 -8.26
CA TYR A 193 10.38 6.54 -7.03
C TYR A 193 9.02 5.90 -7.27
N VAL A 194 8.52 5.14 -6.30
CA VAL A 194 7.22 4.50 -6.35
C VAL A 194 6.38 4.94 -5.14
N PRO A 195 5.48 5.91 -5.31
CA PRO A 195 4.44 6.16 -4.32
C PRO A 195 3.50 4.95 -4.23
N THR A 196 3.27 4.46 -3.02
CA THR A 196 2.48 3.24 -2.80
C THR A 196 1.89 3.20 -1.40
N HIS A 197 0.79 2.46 -1.25
CA HIS A 197 0.18 2.23 0.05
C HIS A 197 0.95 1.18 0.86
N SER A 198 0.67 1.10 2.16
CA SER A 198 1.25 0.06 2.97
C SER A 198 0.68 -1.32 2.64
N LEU A 199 1.45 -2.37 2.93
CA LEU A 199 1.01 -3.76 2.82
C LEU A 199 -0.30 -4.01 3.60
N LEU A 200 -0.48 -3.36 4.75
CA LEU A 200 -1.70 -3.47 5.55
C LEU A 200 -2.91 -2.95 4.79
N ASN A 201 -2.77 -1.79 4.21
CA ASN A 201 -3.83 -1.13 3.47
C ASN A 201 -4.22 -1.91 2.21
N TYR A 202 -3.24 -2.30 1.40
CA TYR A 202 -3.50 -3.14 0.23
C TYR A 202 -4.14 -4.49 0.58
N THR A 203 -3.76 -5.08 1.72
CA THR A 203 -4.42 -6.29 2.20
C THR A 203 -5.91 -6.04 2.48
N GLN A 204 -6.24 -4.94 3.13
CA GLN A 204 -7.63 -4.60 3.44
C GLN A 204 -8.44 -4.27 2.18
N TRP A 205 -7.82 -3.63 1.20
CA TRP A 205 -8.45 -3.29 -0.08
C TRP A 205 -8.46 -4.43 -1.10
N LYS A 206 -7.78 -5.54 -0.81
CA LYS A 206 -7.63 -6.67 -1.74
C LYS A 206 -6.97 -6.29 -3.06
N ILE A 207 -5.86 -5.59 -2.95
CA ILE A 207 -5.01 -5.19 -4.06
C ILE A 207 -3.69 -5.93 -3.98
N MET A 208 -3.23 -6.47 -5.10
CA MET A 208 -1.91 -7.08 -5.24
C MET A 208 -0.91 -6.01 -5.67
N SER A 209 0.18 -5.90 -4.94
CA SER A 209 1.29 -4.99 -5.22
C SER A 209 2.62 -5.64 -4.86
N PRO A 210 3.72 -5.33 -5.54
CA PRO A 210 5.03 -5.97 -5.30
C PRO A 210 5.86 -5.23 -4.24
N GLU A 211 5.32 -4.83 -3.10
CA GLU A 211 5.92 -3.89 -2.15
C GLU A 211 7.39 -4.19 -1.83
N ALA A 212 7.68 -5.38 -1.29
CA ALA A 212 9.04 -5.77 -0.96
C ALA A 212 9.88 -6.16 -2.19
N GLU A 213 9.25 -6.58 -3.27
CA GLU A 213 9.96 -6.94 -4.49
C GLU A 213 10.56 -5.73 -5.21
N LEU A 214 9.95 -4.53 -5.07
CA LEU A 214 10.47 -3.28 -5.65
C LEU A 214 11.82 -2.89 -5.07
N ILE A 215 12.11 -3.23 -3.81
CA ILE A 215 13.41 -3.01 -3.17
C ILE A 215 14.54 -3.73 -3.91
N SER A 216 14.26 -4.85 -4.56
CA SER A 216 15.25 -5.61 -5.32
C SER A 216 15.62 -4.98 -6.67
N ILE A 217 14.91 -3.96 -7.12
CA ILE A 217 15.15 -3.27 -8.38
C ILE A 217 16.21 -2.18 -8.18
N PRO A 218 17.42 -2.31 -8.78
CA PRO A 218 18.52 -1.36 -8.56
C PRO A 218 18.21 0.07 -9.02
N THR A 219 17.28 0.23 -9.96
CA THR A 219 16.91 1.51 -10.56
C THR A 219 15.78 2.23 -9.82
N VAL A 220 15.17 1.61 -8.82
CA VAL A 220 14.20 2.25 -7.91
C VAL A 220 14.97 2.88 -6.74
N ASP A 221 14.90 4.19 -6.59
CA ASP A 221 15.64 4.95 -5.57
C ASP A 221 14.89 5.07 -4.25
N GLY A 222 13.60 4.78 -4.24
CA GLY A 222 12.78 4.83 -3.01
C GLY A 222 11.29 4.94 -3.26
N TYR A 223 10.57 5.41 -2.22
CA TYR A 223 9.12 5.38 -2.14
C TYR A 223 8.54 6.66 -1.57
N ILE A 224 7.23 6.84 -1.79
CA ILE A 224 6.37 7.65 -0.93
C ILE A 224 5.35 6.70 -0.29
N ALA A 225 5.28 6.70 1.03
CA ALA A 225 4.28 5.96 1.77
C ALA A 225 2.95 6.71 1.71
N GLN A 226 2.04 6.27 0.86
CA GLN A 226 0.72 6.90 0.69
C GLN A 226 -0.22 6.52 1.84
N ILE A 227 0.07 7.06 3.03
CA ILE A 227 -0.73 6.85 4.23
C ILE A 227 -1.41 8.16 4.57
N TRP A 228 -2.71 8.19 4.47
CA TRP A 228 -3.52 9.34 4.82
C TRP A 228 -4.54 9.02 5.90
N THR A 229 -5.32 10.00 6.30
CA THR A 229 -6.35 9.82 7.33
C THR A 229 -7.38 8.76 6.95
N GLY A 230 -7.73 8.65 5.67
CA GLY A 230 -8.70 7.65 5.18
C GLY A 230 -8.21 6.22 5.25
N THR A 231 -6.95 5.94 4.84
CA THR A 231 -6.38 4.60 4.93
C THR A 231 -6.27 4.12 6.37
N SER A 232 -5.85 5.00 7.26
CA SER A 232 -5.69 4.69 8.68
C SER A 232 -7.03 4.52 9.43
N ARG A 233 -8.14 4.90 8.81
CA ARG A 233 -9.50 4.67 9.31
C ARG A 233 -10.10 3.35 8.85
N GLU A 234 -9.42 2.60 8.01
CA GLU A 234 -9.89 1.26 7.68
C GLU A 234 -10.02 0.43 8.96
N ALA A 235 -11.24 -0.09 9.16
CA ALA A 235 -11.53 -0.82 10.38
C ALA A 235 -10.83 -2.17 10.42
N ASN A 236 -10.42 -2.59 11.60
CA ASN A 236 -9.79 -3.87 11.84
C ASN A 236 -10.42 -4.60 13.02
N VAL A 237 -10.12 -5.89 13.16
CA VAL A 237 -10.61 -6.73 14.26
C VAL A 237 -9.54 -6.86 15.34
N TYR A 238 -9.91 -6.56 16.58
CA TYR A 238 -9.12 -6.83 17.76
C TYR A 238 -10.03 -7.24 18.92
N GLU A 239 -9.73 -8.34 19.59
CA GLU A 239 -10.57 -8.94 20.66
C GLU A 239 -12.04 -9.17 20.19
N GLY A 240 -12.22 -9.58 18.94
CA GLY A 240 -13.53 -9.82 18.35
C GLY A 240 -14.33 -8.54 18.03
N VAL A 241 -13.77 -7.35 18.23
CA VAL A 241 -14.42 -6.07 17.94
C VAL A 241 -13.87 -5.48 16.65
N TYR A 242 -14.74 -5.33 15.67
CA TYR A 242 -14.45 -4.64 14.41
C TYR A 242 -14.71 -3.14 14.54
N LYS A 243 -13.66 -2.33 14.45
CA LYS A 243 -13.77 -0.86 14.52
C LYS A 243 -12.58 -0.14 13.92
N GLU A 244 -12.76 1.17 13.68
CA GLU A 244 -11.67 2.09 13.36
C GLU A 244 -10.73 2.26 14.56
N ARG A 245 -9.42 2.16 14.30
CA ARG A 245 -8.35 2.40 15.28
C ARG A 245 -7.28 3.27 14.62
N THR A 246 -7.67 4.48 14.25
CA THR A 246 -6.91 5.38 13.37
C THR A 246 -5.46 5.57 13.80
N PHE A 247 -5.20 5.81 15.08
CA PHE A 247 -3.84 6.02 15.58
C PHE A 247 -2.99 4.76 15.48
N GLU A 248 -3.50 3.63 15.96
CA GLU A 248 -2.77 2.36 15.96
C GLU A 248 -2.58 1.82 14.55
N THR A 249 -3.58 1.99 13.69
CA THR A 249 -3.46 1.59 12.28
C THR A 249 -2.43 2.45 11.56
N ALA A 250 -2.47 3.78 11.71
CA ALA A 250 -1.46 4.68 11.16
C ALA A 250 -0.06 4.34 11.65
N TYR A 251 0.09 4.09 12.96
CA TYR A 251 1.37 3.67 13.54
C TYR A 251 1.93 2.42 12.85
N LEU A 252 1.09 1.40 12.67
CA LEU A 252 1.50 0.16 12.01
C LEU A 252 1.77 0.37 10.52
N GLU A 253 0.97 1.15 9.82
CA GLU A 253 1.17 1.46 8.39
C GLU A 253 2.48 2.21 8.13
N TYR A 254 2.76 3.29 8.88
CA TYR A 254 4.04 4.00 8.78
C TYR A 254 5.22 3.11 9.18
N GLY A 255 5.02 2.25 10.18
CA GLY A 255 6.00 1.25 10.60
C GLY A 255 6.36 0.28 9.48
N VAL A 256 5.38 -0.27 8.77
CA VAL A 256 5.60 -1.14 7.60
C VAL A 256 6.51 -0.46 6.57
N MET A 257 6.25 0.81 6.29
CA MET A 257 6.99 1.55 5.26
C MET A 257 8.40 1.93 5.73
N GLN A 258 8.57 2.28 7.01
CA GLN A 258 9.91 2.47 7.57
C GLN A 258 10.74 1.19 7.49
N GLU A 259 10.18 0.05 7.93
CA GLU A 259 10.87 -1.23 7.93
C GLU A 259 11.14 -1.77 6.52
N LEU A 260 10.31 -1.40 5.54
CA LEU A 260 10.53 -1.74 4.13
C LEU A 260 11.88 -1.23 3.62
N VAL A 261 12.25 0.01 3.96
CA VAL A 261 13.48 0.67 3.46
C VAL A 261 14.67 0.59 4.43
N LYS A 262 14.47 0.09 5.64
CA LYS A 262 15.52 0.00 6.67
C LYS A 262 16.74 -0.74 6.15
N GLY A 263 17.92 -0.11 6.25
CA GLY A 263 19.19 -0.70 5.81
C GLY A 263 19.39 -0.83 4.30
N THR A 264 18.44 -0.35 3.49
CA THR A 264 18.48 -0.51 2.02
C THR A 264 19.11 0.67 1.28
N GLY A 265 19.28 1.81 1.96
CA GLY A 265 19.72 3.07 1.34
C GLY A 265 18.65 3.73 0.44
N ARG A 266 17.43 3.21 0.42
CA ARG A 266 16.32 3.77 -0.37
C ARG A 266 15.71 4.97 0.36
N ARG A 267 15.31 6.00 -0.41
CA ARG A 267 14.59 7.15 0.10
C ARG A 267 13.16 6.76 0.45
N MET A 268 12.63 7.33 1.54
CA MET A 268 11.21 7.25 1.90
C MET A 268 10.72 8.64 2.27
N TRP A 269 9.58 9.05 1.72
CA TRP A 269 8.77 10.14 2.23
C TRP A 269 7.50 9.56 2.84
N PHE A 270 7.08 10.08 3.98
CA PHE A 270 5.75 9.80 4.51
C PHE A 270 4.75 10.80 3.96
N LEU A 271 3.67 10.31 3.37
CA LEU A 271 2.54 11.16 3.03
C LEU A 271 1.81 11.57 4.31
N ASN A 272 1.44 12.83 4.40
CA ASN A 272 0.67 13.37 5.52
C ASN A 272 -0.47 14.24 4.98
N ASP A 273 -1.61 13.59 4.64
CA ASP A 273 -2.77 14.26 4.03
C ASP A 273 -3.74 14.79 5.09
N PRO A 274 -4.00 16.11 5.11
CA PRO A 274 -4.92 16.73 6.07
C PRO A 274 -6.40 16.43 5.85
N ILE A 275 -6.77 15.87 4.72
CA ILE A 275 -8.16 15.49 4.41
C ILE A 275 -8.24 14.04 3.92
N GLU A 276 -9.45 13.51 3.91
CA GLU A 276 -9.77 12.18 3.41
C GLU A 276 -10.48 12.28 2.06
N ASP A 277 -10.51 11.16 1.32
CA ASP A 277 -11.30 11.05 0.09
C ASP A 277 -12.80 10.83 0.34
N LEU A 278 -13.26 11.10 1.56
CA LEU A 278 -14.68 11.03 1.93
C LEU A 278 -15.26 12.45 2.10
N PRO A 279 -15.72 13.07 1.02
CA PRO A 279 -16.14 14.48 1.00
C PRO A 279 -17.34 14.77 1.91
N SER A 280 -18.03 13.77 2.43
CA SER A 280 -19.11 13.90 3.41
C SER A 280 -18.66 14.23 4.84
N TYR A 281 -17.36 14.13 5.12
CA TYR A 281 -16.83 14.44 6.45
C TYR A 281 -16.69 15.94 6.69
N THR A 282 -16.80 16.34 7.96
CA THR A 282 -16.62 17.71 8.40
C THR A 282 -15.14 18.05 8.62
N TRP A 283 -14.81 19.34 8.70
CA TRP A 283 -13.47 19.78 9.05
C TRP A 283 -13.01 19.31 10.42
N GLU A 284 -13.92 19.16 11.38
CA GLU A 284 -13.61 18.63 12.69
C GLU A 284 -13.20 17.16 12.62
N ASN A 285 -13.85 16.36 11.75
CA ASN A 285 -13.46 14.98 11.52
C ASN A 285 -12.06 14.90 10.89
N TYR A 286 -11.78 15.72 9.88
CA TYR A 286 -10.48 15.77 9.23
C TYR A 286 -9.37 16.18 10.20
N GLU A 287 -9.52 17.28 10.94
CA GLU A 287 -8.54 17.73 11.92
C GLU A 287 -8.28 16.67 13.00
N TYR A 288 -9.35 16.05 13.51
CA TYR A 288 -9.24 15.00 14.53
C TYR A 288 -8.43 13.81 14.08
N ASN A 289 -8.64 13.32 12.85
CA ASN A 289 -7.92 12.18 12.30
C ASN A 289 -6.50 12.56 11.84
N TYR A 290 -6.34 13.72 11.22
CA TYR A 290 -5.03 14.23 10.84
C TYR A 290 -4.06 14.30 12.03
N ARG A 291 -4.50 14.81 13.16
CA ARG A 291 -3.68 14.87 14.39
C ARG A 291 -3.18 13.48 14.80
N ARG A 292 -4.00 12.44 14.62
CA ARG A 292 -3.63 11.06 14.94
C ARG A 292 -2.60 10.50 13.98
N THR A 293 -2.82 10.67 12.70
CA THR A 293 -1.90 10.15 11.68
C THR A 293 -0.57 10.90 11.72
N ALA A 294 -0.58 12.22 11.90
CA ALA A 294 0.64 13.01 12.04
C ALA A 294 1.47 12.59 13.26
N VAL A 295 0.83 12.40 14.43
CA VAL A 295 1.55 11.93 15.63
C VAL A 295 2.07 10.52 15.42
N ALA A 296 1.30 9.62 14.79
CA ALA A 296 1.74 8.26 14.50
C ALA A 296 2.99 8.24 13.61
N SER A 297 3.03 9.09 12.57
CA SER A 297 4.21 9.19 11.68
C SER A 297 5.47 9.65 12.41
N LEU A 298 5.34 10.57 13.35
CA LEU A 298 6.47 11.08 14.16
C LEU A 298 7.05 10.04 15.13
N LEU A 299 6.32 8.96 15.41
CA LEU A 299 6.82 7.83 16.20
C LEU A 299 7.69 6.86 15.41
N HIS A 300 7.91 7.13 14.12
CA HIS A 300 8.83 6.41 13.23
C HIS A 300 9.98 7.33 12.80
N PRO A 301 10.89 7.69 13.72
CA PRO A 301 11.82 8.80 13.57
C PRO A 301 12.97 8.54 12.59
N HIS A 302 13.14 7.33 12.07
CA HIS A 302 14.11 7.06 11.00
C HIS A 302 13.68 7.65 9.65
N ILE A 303 12.40 8.04 9.52
CA ILE A 303 11.87 8.75 8.35
C ILE A 303 11.44 10.15 8.80
N TRP A 304 12.08 11.18 8.23
CA TRP A 304 11.77 12.60 8.51
C TRP A 304 11.58 13.41 7.23
N HIS A 305 11.29 12.73 6.14
CA HIS A 305 10.95 13.32 4.85
C HIS A 305 9.45 13.15 4.63
N TYR A 306 8.79 14.20 4.15
CA TYR A 306 7.34 14.20 4.05
C TYR A 306 6.84 14.68 2.69
N GLU A 307 5.89 13.96 2.12
CA GLU A 307 4.93 14.53 1.21
C GLU A 307 3.83 15.16 2.06
N ILE A 308 3.71 16.49 1.99
CA ILE A 308 2.71 17.21 2.77
C ILE A 308 1.54 17.65 1.89
N CYS A 309 0.32 17.50 2.40
CA CYS A 309 -0.88 18.06 1.79
C CYS A 309 -0.97 17.84 0.27
N PRO A 310 -1.04 16.59 -0.21
CA PRO A 310 -1.27 16.32 -1.64
C PRO A 310 -2.55 17.04 -2.10
N TRP A 311 -2.50 17.62 -3.32
CA TRP A 311 -3.61 18.39 -3.85
C TRP A 311 -4.06 19.55 -2.93
N PRO A 312 -3.22 20.54 -2.63
CA PRO A 312 -3.51 21.58 -1.63
C PRO A 312 -4.81 22.35 -1.87
N HIS A 313 -5.26 22.44 -3.12
CA HIS A 313 -6.54 23.06 -3.47
C HIS A 313 -7.76 22.34 -2.85
N ARG A 314 -7.66 21.03 -2.58
CA ARG A 314 -8.73 20.30 -1.87
C ARG A 314 -8.90 20.84 -0.45
N VAL A 315 -7.83 21.28 0.17
CA VAL A 315 -7.80 21.81 1.53
C VAL A 315 -8.10 23.31 1.55
N PHE A 316 -7.25 24.12 0.93
CA PHE A 316 -7.28 25.59 1.10
C PHE A 316 -8.36 26.29 0.27
N ASP A 317 -8.78 25.70 -0.85
CA ASP A 317 -9.93 26.18 -1.64
C ASP A 317 -11.17 25.28 -1.42
N GLY A 318 -11.02 24.23 -0.60
CA GLY A 318 -12.06 23.24 -0.33
C GLY A 318 -13.16 23.74 0.60
N ARG A 319 -14.33 23.14 0.45
CA ARG A 319 -15.47 23.38 1.34
C ARG A 319 -16.07 22.02 1.72
N TYR A 320 -16.23 21.76 3.01
CA TYR A 320 -16.71 20.48 3.53
C TYR A 320 -17.75 20.68 4.64
N PRO A 321 -18.67 19.72 4.86
CA PRO A 321 -18.86 18.49 4.06
C PRO A 321 -19.37 18.79 2.65
N ARG A 322 -18.99 17.96 1.69
CA ARG A 322 -19.57 17.99 0.34
C ARG A 322 -20.61 16.90 0.21
N PHE A 323 -21.80 17.26 -0.21
CA PHE A 323 -22.78 16.27 -0.60
C PHE A 323 -22.46 15.80 -2.02
N GLN A 324 -22.06 14.55 -2.18
CA GLN A 324 -22.01 13.90 -3.50
C GLN A 324 -23.33 13.17 -3.71
N PRO A 325 -24.18 13.59 -4.66
CA PRO A 325 -25.27 12.75 -5.08
C PRO A 325 -24.64 11.49 -5.72
N ARG A 326 -24.85 10.32 -5.12
CA ARG A 326 -24.50 9.05 -5.76
C ARG A 326 -25.23 8.98 -7.09
N ILE A 327 -24.50 8.68 -8.16
CA ILE A 327 -25.00 8.61 -9.54
C ILE A 327 -26.11 7.55 -9.74
N ALA A 328 -26.44 6.76 -8.73
CA ALA A 328 -27.33 5.59 -8.84
C ALA A 328 -28.76 5.74 -8.31
N GLU A 329 -29.13 6.82 -7.63
CA GLU A 329 -30.53 6.99 -7.20
C GLU A 329 -30.98 8.44 -7.41
N LYS A 330 -31.89 8.63 -8.38
CA LYS A 330 -32.75 9.82 -8.44
C LYS A 330 -33.71 9.77 -7.23
N ILE A 331 -33.23 10.22 -6.09
CA ILE A 331 -34.09 10.63 -4.99
C ILE A 331 -34.19 12.13 -5.13
N GLU A 332 -35.41 12.61 -5.42
CA GLU A 332 -35.80 14.01 -5.20
C GLU A 332 -35.61 14.32 -3.72
N THR A 333 -34.43 14.73 -3.33
CA THR A 333 -34.19 15.28 -2.01
C THR A 333 -34.46 16.78 -2.08
N SER A 334 -35.40 17.21 -1.24
CA SER A 334 -35.59 18.62 -0.86
C SER A 334 -34.24 19.32 -0.71
N PHE A 335 -34.12 20.54 -1.21
CA PHE A 335 -32.98 21.44 -1.07
C PHE A 335 -32.60 21.59 0.40
N GLU A 336 -31.74 20.73 0.91
CA GLU A 336 -31.02 21.01 2.14
C GLU A 336 -30.03 22.14 1.81
N THR A 337 -30.05 23.19 2.60
CA THR A 337 -29.15 24.32 2.50
C THR A 337 -27.71 23.81 2.51
N ASP A 338 -26.88 24.26 1.55
CA ASP A 338 -25.46 23.94 1.49
C ASP A 338 -24.78 24.27 2.84
N GLN A 339 -24.46 23.23 3.58
CA GLN A 339 -23.79 23.35 4.90
C GLN A 339 -22.26 23.36 4.78
N SER A 340 -21.72 23.28 3.58
CA SER A 340 -20.29 23.27 3.36
C SER A 340 -19.63 24.57 3.81
N LYS A 341 -18.50 24.45 4.49
CA LYS A 341 -17.70 25.57 5.01
C LYS A 341 -16.26 25.50 4.49
N PRO A 342 -15.60 26.63 4.30
CA PRO A 342 -14.16 26.63 4.06
C PRO A 342 -13.41 26.11 5.29
N ILE A 343 -12.13 25.82 5.12
CA ILE A 343 -11.27 25.38 6.23
C ILE A 343 -11.31 26.39 7.39
N PRO A 344 -11.52 25.93 8.65
CA PRO A 344 -11.42 26.80 9.83
C PRO A 344 -10.02 27.39 9.99
N GLN A 345 -9.93 28.65 10.41
CA GLN A 345 -8.65 29.34 10.62
C GLN A 345 -7.74 28.57 11.59
N SER A 346 -8.31 27.98 12.64
CA SER A 346 -7.56 27.17 13.61
C SER A 346 -6.88 25.97 12.96
N TYR A 347 -7.60 25.27 12.08
CA TYR A 347 -7.05 24.11 11.39
C TYR A 347 -6.02 24.50 10.33
N SER A 348 -6.28 25.56 9.56
CA SER A 348 -5.31 26.12 8.62
C SER A 348 -4.00 26.54 9.31
N THR A 349 -4.09 27.16 10.49
CA THR A 349 -2.92 27.55 11.30
C THR A 349 -2.17 26.31 11.80
N LEU A 350 -2.88 25.28 12.26
CA LEU A 350 -2.26 24.01 12.64
C LEU A 350 -1.47 23.40 11.47
N LEU A 351 -2.09 23.31 10.28
CA LEU A 351 -1.44 22.76 9.09
C LEU A 351 -0.17 23.54 8.74
N SER A 352 -0.24 24.88 8.74
CA SER A 352 0.94 25.72 8.47
C SER A 352 2.08 25.46 9.45
N GLY A 353 1.77 25.30 10.73
CA GLY A 353 2.75 24.96 11.76
C GLY A 353 3.34 23.56 11.56
N MET A 354 2.52 22.59 11.20
CA MET A 354 2.99 21.22 10.92
C MET A 354 3.87 21.17 9.67
N PHE A 355 3.53 21.89 8.60
CA PHE A 355 4.34 21.92 7.39
C PHE A 355 5.71 22.54 7.63
N GLN A 356 5.79 23.61 8.44
CA GLN A 356 7.07 24.16 8.89
C GLN A 356 7.86 23.17 9.71
N LEU A 357 7.21 22.49 10.66
CA LEU A 357 7.86 21.45 11.47
C LEU A 357 8.49 20.38 10.58
N PHE A 358 7.77 19.85 9.60
CA PHE A 358 8.28 18.83 8.69
C PHE A 358 9.42 19.34 7.80
N GLY A 359 9.40 20.62 7.41
CA GLY A 359 10.48 21.24 6.63
C GLY A 359 11.76 21.51 7.43
N ASP A 360 11.61 21.77 8.72
CA ASP A 360 12.74 22.10 9.61
C ASP A 360 13.25 20.92 10.44
N MET A 361 12.52 19.79 10.43
CA MET A 361 12.82 18.64 11.26
C MET A 361 14.03 17.88 10.72
N GLU A 362 14.97 17.59 11.63
CA GLU A 362 16.14 16.76 11.36
C GLU A 362 16.29 15.73 12.47
N GLN A 363 16.29 14.45 12.10
CA GLN A 363 16.37 13.35 13.06
C GLN A 363 17.54 12.43 12.73
N ARG A 364 18.75 12.85 13.08
CA ARG A 364 19.97 12.08 12.79
C ARG A 364 20.43 11.21 13.95
N ASP A 365 20.24 11.67 15.18
CA ASP A 365 20.75 11.04 16.39
C ASP A 365 19.57 10.63 17.30
N ILE A 366 18.97 9.48 16.99
CA ILE A 366 17.80 8.98 17.71
C ILE A 366 18.27 8.05 18.82
N LEU A 367 17.83 8.32 20.03
CA LEU A 367 18.02 7.46 21.18
C LEU A 367 16.67 6.89 21.64
N PHE A 368 16.57 5.56 21.66
CA PHE A 368 15.43 4.87 22.27
C PHE A 368 15.77 4.54 23.72
N GLU A 369 15.02 5.13 24.64
CA GLU A 369 15.16 4.86 26.07
C GLU A 369 14.07 3.89 26.52
N GLY A 370 14.40 2.96 27.42
CA GLY A 370 13.43 2.14 28.12
C GLY A 370 13.38 0.65 27.75
N GLY A 371 14.20 0.15 26.85
CA GLY A 371 14.42 -1.29 26.65
C GLY A 371 13.32 -2.06 25.91
N THR A 372 12.27 -1.40 25.43
CA THR A 372 11.20 -1.99 24.60
C THR A 372 11.51 -1.93 23.11
N ASP A 373 12.57 -1.27 22.76
CA ASP A 373 13.09 -1.20 21.38
C ASP A 373 13.58 -2.58 20.90
N GLY A 374 13.41 -2.84 19.61
CA GLY A 374 13.81 -4.11 19.00
C GLY A 374 12.77 -5.23 19.13
N VAL A 375 11.50 -4.91 19.38
CA VAL A 375 10.38 -5.87 19.30
C VAL A 375 9.69 -5.73 17.96
N GLY A 376 9.58 -6.84 17.23
CA GLY A 376 8.99 -6.87 15.90
C GLY A 376 7.87 -7.87 15.70
N VAL A 377 7.10 -7.68 14.64
CA VAL A 377 6.12 -8.65 14.11
C VAL A 377 6.39 -8.79 12.63
N PHE A 378 6.68 -10.00 12.16
CA PHE A 378 6.95 -10.23 10.75
C PHE A 378 5.74 -10.01 9.84
N MET A 379 5.99 -9.42 8.70
CA MET A 379 5.10 -9.29 7.55
C MET A 379 5.81 -9.67 6.26
N SER A 380 5.05 -10.00 5.22
CA SER A 380 5.55 -10.34 3.89
C SER A 380 4.53 -9.97 2.81
N ASP A 381 5.01 -9.65 1.59
CA ASP A 381 4.16 -9.47 0.41
C ASP A 381 3.23 -10.67 0.17
N SER A 382 3.65 -11.87 0.55
CA SER A 382 2.83 -13.09 0.45
C SER A 382 1.53 -13.02 1.26
N GLY A 383 1.44 -12.12 2.24
CA GLY A 383 0.20 -11.82 2.95
C GLY A 383 -0.91 -11.29 2.04
N LEU A 384 -0.55 -10.63 0.93
CA LEU A 384 -1.51 -10.23 -0.12
C LEU A 384 -2.04 -11.44 -0.89
N PHE A 385 -1.23 -12.47 -1.10
CA PHE A 385 -1.53 -13.55 -2.04
C PHE A 385 -2.56 -14.56 -1.53
N GLN A 386 -2.89 -14.55 -0.26
CA GLN A 386 -3.78 -15.53 0.38
C GLN A 386 -5.02 -14.87 1.01
N ARG A 387 -5.53 -13.81 0.38
CA ARG A 387 -6.61 -13.00 0.94
C ARG A 387 -7.98 -13.23 0.33
N THR A 388 -8.04 -13.76 -0.89
CA THR A 388 -9.27 -13.94 -1.63
C THR A 388 -9.81 -15.34 -1.41
N PHE A 389 -11.13 -15.47 -1.23
CA PHE A 389 -11.79 -16.78 -1.27
C PHE A 389 -11.79 -17.31 -2.71
N PRO A 390 -11.43 -18.60 -2.93
CA PRO A 390 -11.43 -19.18 -4.27
C PRO A 390 -12.80 -19.11 -4.96
N ASP A 391 -13.87 -19.21 -4.18
CA ASP A 391 -15.27 -19.15 -4.66
C ASP A 391 -15.75 -17.74 -4.90
N GLY A 392 -14.93 -16.74 -4.63
CA GLY A 392 -15.26 -15.31 -4.57
C GLY A 392 -16.07 -14.79 -5.75
N ILE A 393 -17.35 -15.12 -5.75
CA ILE A 393 -18.38 -14.50 -6.59
C ILE A 393 -18.72 -13.10 -6.05
N VAL A 394 -18.18 -12.78 -4.90
CA VAL A 394 -18.48 -11.57 -4.17
C VAL A 394 -17.76 -10.41 -4.86
N ASP A 395 -18.54 -9.52 -5.46
CA ASP A 395 -18.05 -8.20 -5.83
C ASP A 395 -17.68 -7.45 -4.54
N GLY A 396 -16.37 -7.47 -4.22
CA GLY A 396 -15.85 -6.89 -2.99
C GLY A 396 -16.09 -5.39 -2.88
N GLU A 397 -16.19 -4.68 -4.02
CA GLU A 397 -16.56 -3.27 -4.02
C GLU A 397 -18.02 -3.08 -3.63
N GLU A 398 -18.91 -3.84 -4.23
CA GLU A 398 -20.34 -3.73 -3.91
C GLU A 398 -20.61 -4.05 -2.43
N LEU A 399 -19.99 -5.09 -1.90
CA LEU A 399 -20.10 -5.43 -0.47
C LEU A 399 -19.42 -4.40 0.43
N GLY A 400 -18.22 -3.95 0.07
CA GLY A 400 -17.52 -2.90 0.79
C GLY A 400 -18.31 -1.59 0.79
N ASP A 401 -18.93 -1.22 -0.34
CA ASP A 401 -19.79 -0.05 -0.46
C ASP A 401 -21.07 -0.19 0.34
N ARG A 402 -21.71 -1.37 0.29
CA ARG A 402 -22.89 -1.66 1.12
C ARG A 402 -22.55 -1.57 2.60
N PHE A 403 -21.41 -2.11 3.00
CA PHE A 403 -20.94 -2.04 4.38
C PHE A 403 -20.62 -0.61 4.79
N ARG A 404 -19.80 0.12 4.01
CA ARG A 404 -19.51 1.54 4.25
C ARG A 404 -20.78 2.37 4.32
N ALA A 405 -21.70 2.19 3.38
CA ALA A 405 -22.99 2.87 3.38
C ALA A 405 -23.83 2.57 4.63
N ALA A 406 -23.81 1.33 5.12
CA ALA A 406 -24.53 0.95 6.33
C ALA A 406 -23.90 1.56 7.58
N MET A 407 -22.56 1.56 7.66
CA MET A 407 -21.81 2.22 8.74
C MET A 407 -22.10 3.72 8.79
N HIS A 408 -22.06 4.41 7.63
CA HIS A 408 -22.34 5.85 7.55
C HIS A 408 -23.81 6.19 7.80
N LYS A 409 -24.73 5.32 7.46
CA LYS A 409 -26.17 5.56 7.70
C LYS A 409 -26.54 5.53 9.17
N ASN A 410 -25.79 4.76 9.97
CA ASN A 410 -26.07 4.56 11.39
C ASN A 410 -25.22 5.45 12.33
N SER A 411 -24.17 6.09 11.80
CA SER A 411 -23.26 6.92 12.56
C SER A 411 -23.04 8.26 11.84
N GLY A 412 -23.82 9.26 12.16
CA GLY A 412 -23.51 10.64 11.76
C GLY A 412 -22.23 11.19 12.41
N ASN A 413 -21.41 10.33 13.04
CA ASN A 413 -20.16 10.63 13.73
C ASN A 413 -19.20 9.44 13.61
N PRO A 414 -17.88 9.65 13.80
CA PRO A 414 -16.89 8.59 13.76
C PRO A 414 -17.31 7.44 14.69
N VAL A 415 -17.37 6.30 14.10
CA VAL A 415 -17.86 4.99 14.55
C VAL A 415 -18.18 4.90 16.04
N ASP A 416 -19.50 4.94 16.34
CA ASP A 416 -20.02 4.41 17.60
C ASP A 416 -19.70 2.90 17.66
N GLU A 417 -18.81 2.52 18.57
CA GLU A 417 -18.32 1.14 18.73
C GLU A 417 -19.47 0.15 18.95
N GLU A 418 -20.50 0.56 19.66
CA GLU A 418 -21.70 -0.27 19.88
C GLU A 418 -22.54 -0.38 18.60
N ALA A 419 -22.63 0.67 17.80
CA ALA A 419 -23.33 0.62 16.52
C ALA A 419 -22.62 -0.27 15.52
N ALA A 420 -21.30 -0.23 15.46
CA ALA A 420 -20.48 -1.12 14.64
C ALA A 420 -20.64 -2.59 15.07
N ALA A 421 -20.58 -2.88 16.36
CA ALA A 421 -20.76 -4.24 16.87
C ALA A 421 -22.17 -4.76 16.60
N ARG A 422 -23.19 -3.93 16.76
CA ARG A 422 -24.59 -4.29 16.40
C ARG A 422 -24.73 -4.59 14.92
N LEU A 423 -24.12 -3.75 14.06
CA LEU A 423 -24.15 -3.93 12.60
C LEU A 423 -23.44 -5.23 12.19
N MET A 424 -22.28 -5.52 12.74
CA MET A 424 -21.53 -6.76 12.47
C MET A 424 -22.34 -8.00 12.88
N LYS A 425 -22.99 -7.95 14.02
CA LYS A 425 -23.89 -9.03 14.45
C LYS A 425 -25.08 -9.20 13.49
N GLU A 426 -25.72 -8.10 13.09
CA GLU A 426 -26.83 -8.12 12.15
C GLU A 426 -26.41 -8.64 10.77
N ILE A 427 -25.22 -8.26 10.28
CA ILE A 427 -24.66 -8.77 9.03
C ILE A 427 -24.38 -10.26 9.15
N GLY A 428 -23.74 -10.73 10.23
CA GLY A 428 -23.45 -12.14 10.45
C GLY A 428 -24.69 -13.02 10.51
N GLU A 429 -25.81 -12.48 11.02
CA GLU A 429 -27.10 -13.18 11.07
C GLU A 429 -27.83 -13.21 9.72
N LYS A 430 -27.63 -12.22 8.85
CA LYS A 430 -28.40 -12.04 7.60
C LYS A 430 -27.60 -12.34 6.32
N ASP A 431 -26.30 -12.18 6.35
CA ASP A 431 -25.44 -12.30 5.18
C ASP A 431 -24.05 -12.83 5.57
N SER A 432 -23.92 -14.15 5.60
CA SER A 432 -22.67 -14.81 5.97
C SER A 432 -21.52 -14.51 5.01
N LEU A 433 -21.79 -14.34 3.71
CA LEU A 433 -20.75 -14.01 2.72
C LEU A 433 -20.19 -12.62 2.96
N MET A 434 -21.04 -11.64 3.27
CA MET A 434 -20.60 -10.30 3.61
C MET A 434 -19.80 -10.28 4.91
N TYR A 435 -20.21 -11.07 5.90
CA TYR A 435 -19.46 -11.21 7.15
C TYR A 435 -18.06 -11.79 6.91
N ASP A 436 -17.95 -12.89 6.16
CA ASP A 436 -16.68 -13.53 5.83
C ASP A 436 -15.77 -12.62 5.01
N PHE A 437 -16.34 -11.86 4.07
CA PHE A 437 -15.60 -10.86 3.30
C PHE A 437 -14.98 -9.79 4.21
N ILE A 438 -15.77 -9.18 5.10
CA ILE A 438 -15.31 -8.15 6.03
C ILE A 438 -14.23 -8.71 6.97
N GLN A 439 -14.45 -9.92 7.52
CA GLN A 439 -13.46 -10.56 8.39
C GLN A 439 -12.14 -10.80 7.65
N SER A 440 -12.17 -11.24 6.41
CA SER A 440 -10.93 -11.46 5.63
C SER A 440 -10.23 -10.14 5.29
N ALA A 441 -10.99 -9.10 4.92
CA ALA A 441 -10.43 -7.78 4.62
C ALA A 441 -9.85 -7.08 5.87
N ALA A 442 -10.41 -7.33 7.05
CA ALA A 442 -9.92 -6.76 8.30
C ALA A 442 -8.55 -7.27 8.77
N PHE A 443 -7.96 -8.23 8.06
CA PHE A 443 -6.66 -8.83 8.38
C PHE A 443 -6.50 -9.30 9.84
N PRO A 444 -7.44 -10.12 10.34
CA PRO A 444 -7.52 -10.43 11.77
C PRO A 444 -6.27 -11.14 12.31
N ASN A 445 -5.62 -11.98 11.49
CA ASN A 445 -4.46 -12.73 11.91
C ASN A 445 -3.26 -11.84 12.22
N PHE A 446 -3.01 -10.80 11.41
CA PHE A 446 -1.95 -9.83 11.70
C PHE A 446 -2.31 -8.92 12.88
N PHE A 447 -3.50 -8.31 12.84
CA PHE A 447 -3.92 -7.41 13.92
C PHE A 447 -4.08 -8.15 15.24
N GLY A 448 -4.48 -9.42 15.22
CA GLY A 448 -4.55 -10.27 16.42
C GLY A 448 -3.19 -10.49 17.09
N VAL A 449 -2.10 -10.48 16.34
CA VAL A 449 -0.73 -10.59 16.87
C VAL A 449 -0.15 -9.22 17.25
N ALA A 450 -0.36 -8.21 16.40
CA ALA A 450 0.27 -6.88 16.58
C ALA A 450 -0.46 -6.00 17.60
N MET A 451 -1.80 -5.97 17.60
CA MET A 451 -2.58 -5.08 18.46
C MET A 451 -2.39 -5.30 19.95
N PRO A 452 -2.31 -6.53 20.50
CA PRO A 452 -2.04 -6.72 21.93
C PRO A 452 -0.79 -5.97 22.37
N LEU A 453 0.26 -6.03 21.57
CA LEU A 453 1.54 -5.39 21.87
C LEU A 453 1.42 -3.86 21.81
N VAL A 454 0.83 -3.33 20.73
CA VAL A 454 0.60 -1.88 20.57
C VAL A 454 -0.29 -1.33 21.67
N LYS A 455 -1.40 -2.02 22.00
CA LYS A 455 -2.32 -1.61 23.07
C LYS A 455 -1.69 -1.65 24.46
N TYR A 456 -0.71 -2.52 24.65
CA TYR A 456 0.07 -2.57 25.88
C TYR A 456 1.16 -1.48 25.97
N GLY A 457 1.34 -0.71 24.91
CA GLY A 457 2.32 0.38 24.83
C GLY A 457 3.71 -0.05 24.37
N LEU A 458 3.83 -1.21 23.72
CA LEU A 458 5.08 -1.63 23.08
C LEU A 458 5.21 -1.02 21.69
N PRO A 459 6.28 -0.30 21.38
CA PRO A 459 6.53 0.29 20.07
C PRO A 459 7.07 -0.77 19.11
N ILE A 460 6.18 -1.68 18.68
CA ILE A 460 6.56 -2.77 17.78
C ILE A 460 6.87 -2.27 16.36
N HIS A 461 7.74 -3.00 15.67
CA HIS A 461 8.08 -2.80 14.28
C HIS A 461 7.45 -3.88 13.40
N PRO A 462 6.70 -3.54 12.35
CA PRO A 462 6.25 -4.50 11.33
C PRO A 462 7.42 -4.88 10.41
N VAL A 463 8.14 -5.94 10.77
CA VAL A 463 9.40 -6.35 10.14
C VAL A 463 9.16 -7.05 8.81
N GLN A 464 9.80 -6.60 7.74
CA GLN A 464 9.63 -7.16 6.41
C GLN A 464 10.37 -8.49 6.25
N LEU A 465 9.65 -9.61 6.25
CA LEU A 465 10.23 -10.96 6.13
C LEU A 465 11.03 -11.14 4.83
N ASP A 466 10.56 -10.54 3.73
CA ASP A 466 11.20 -10.64 2.42
C ASP A 466 12.60 -10.01 2.40
N ASN A 467 12.92 -9.09 3.31
CA ASN A 467 14.20 -8.42 3.39
C ASN A 467 15.28 -9.22 4.14
N VAL A 468 14.91 -10.21 4.97
CA VAL A 468 15.86 -10.95 5.82
C VAL A 468 16.99 -11.63 5.04
N ARG A 469 16.70 -12.08 3.82
CA ARG A 469 17.71 -12.72 2.94
C ARG A 469 18.37 -11.77 1.95
N ARG A 470 17.77 -10.57 1.76
CA ARG A 470 18.23 -9.60 0.76
C ARG A 470 19.29 -8.66 1.32
N PHE A 471 19.19 -8.34 2.60
CA PHE A 471 20.05 -7.35 3.24
C PHE A 471 20.73 -7.96 4.47
N ALA A 472 22.05 -8.08 4.41
CA ALA A 472 22.83 -8.54 5.56
C ALA A 472 22.63 -7.59 6.75
N GLY A 473 22.50 -8.15 7.95
CA GLY A 473 22.28 -7.36 9.16
C GLY A 473 20.88 -6.80 9.36
N TYR A 474 19.93 -7.10 8.47
CA TYR A 474 18.56 -6.55 8.56
C TYR A 474 17.88 -6.81 9.92
N LEU A 475 18.18 -7.93 10.58
CA LEU A 475 17.62 -8.31 11.86
C LEU A 475 18.48 -7.92 13.09
N GLU A 476 19.63 -7.28 12.93
CA GLU A 476 20.57 -7.04 14.02
C GLU A 476 20.01 -6.16 15.15
N ASP A 477 19.11 -5.22 14.82
CA ASP A 477 18.51 -4.33 15.82
C ASP A 477 17.35 -4.97 16.61
N TYR A 478 16.88 -6.15 16.19
CA TYR A 478 15.75 -6.82 16.85
C TYR A 478 16.23 -7.80 17.91
N LYS A 479 15.56 -7.74 19.06
CA LYS A 479 15.76 -8.66 20.20
C LYS A 479 14.73 -9.78 20.22
N CYS A 480 13.49 -9.43 19.84
CA CYS A 480 12.35 -10.34 19.86
C CYS A 480 11.44 -10.06 18.66
N ILE A 481 11.12 -11.08 17.90
CA ILE A 481 10.20 -10.95 16.77
C ILE A 481 9.13 -12.05 16.84
N VAL A 482 7.88 -11.67 16.58
CA VAL A 482 6.77 -12.60 16.44
C VAL A 482 6.63 -12.99 14.97
N LEU A 483 6.52 -14.29 14.71
CA LEU A 483 6.31 -14.88 13.38
C LEU A 483 5.06 -15.72 13.37
N SER A 484 4.25 -15.59 12.33
CA SER A 484 3.16 -16.52 12.03
C SER A 484 3.09 -16.80 10.54
N TYR A 485 3.08 -18.07 10.18
CA TYR A 485 2.84 -18.48 8.80
C TYR A 485 1.35 -18.74 8.48
N GLU A 486 0.46 -18.36 9.38
CA GLU A 486 -0.99 -18.47 9.16
C GLU A 486 -1.57 -17.35 8.28
N TYR A 487 -0.83 -16.25 8.05
CA TYR A 487 -1.27 -15.13 7.21
C TYR A 487 -0.27 -14.70 6.13
N MET A 488 0.87 -15.37 6.03
CA MET A 488 1.89 -15.15 5.02
C MET A 488 2.69 -16.42 4.80
N LYS A 489 3.48 -16.48 3.72
CA LYS A 489 4.35 -17.62 3.43
C LYS A 489 5.74 -17.12 3.02
N PRO A 490 6.83 -17.76 3.49
CA PRO A 490 8.17 -17.44 3.00
C PRO A 490 8.29 -17.92 1.54
N ASP A 491 8.78 -17.06 0.67
CA ASP A 491 8.87 -17.34 -0.78
C ASP A 491 9.95 -18.38 -1.12
N ALA A 492 10.92 -18.57 -0.24
CA ALA A 492 11.99 -19.54 -0.42
C ALA A 492 12.54 -20.08 0.94
N PRO A 493 13.19 -21.26 0.94
CA PRO A 493 13.68 -21.88 2.18
C PRO A 493 14.81 -21.13 2.86
N ASP A 494 15.56 -20.30 2.15
CA ASP A 494 16.64 -19.46 2.70
C ASP A 494 16.13 -18.33 3.62
N VAL A 495 14.86 -17.93 3.51
CA VAL A 495 14.21 -17.05 4.48
C VAL A 495 14.23 -17.68 5.88
N ASN A 496 13.80 -18.94 5.99
CA ASN A 496 13.85 -19.68 7.27
C ASN A 496 15.28 -19.85 7.77
N ALA A 497 16.24 -20.08 6.86
CA ALA A 497 17.64 -20.21 7.24
C ALA A 497 18.20 -18.91 7.84
N ALA A 498 17.85 -17.76 7.26
CA ALA A 498 18.26 -16.44 7.78
C ALA A 498 17.63 -16.15 9.16
N VAL A 499 16.36 -16.48 9.35
CA VAL A 499 15.69 -16.34 10.66
C VAL A 499 16.36 -17.24 11.71
N VAL A 500 16.66 -18.50 11.38
CA VAL A 500 17.32 -19.42 12.32
C VAL A 500 18.76 -18.98 12.63
N SER A 501 19.47 -18.38 11.67
CA SER A 501 20.80 -17.80 11.95
C SER A 501 20.71 -16.70 13.00
N TRP A 502 19.76 -15.78 12.83
CA TRP A 502 19.51 -14.69 13.77
C TRP A 502 19.15 -15.23 15.20
N ILE A 503 18.31 -16.28 15.28
CA ILE A 503 18.00 -16.93 16.58
C ILE A 503 19.29 -17.46 17.21
N ARG A 504 20.13 -18.18 16.45
CA ARG A 504 21.37 -18.76 16.99
C ARG A 504 22.37 -17.73 17.47
N GLU A 505 22.28 -16.51 16.98
CA GLU A 505 23.09 -15.35 17.36
C GLU A 505 22.53 -14.59 18.59
N GLY A 506 21.39 -15.02 19.14
CA GLY A 506 20.80 -14.47 20.37
C GLY A 506 19.43 -13.82 20.18
N GLY A 507 18.86 -13.86 18.99
CA GLY A 507 17.50 -13.37 18.74
C GLY A 507 16.44 -14.28 19.34
N THR A 508 15.37 -13.72 19.88
CA THR A 508 14.22 -14.46 20.40
C THR A 508 13.09 -14.45 19.37
N LEU A 509 12.71 -15.65 18.89
CA LEU A 509 11.55 -15.81 18.02
C LEU A 509 10.35 -16.32 18.81
N ILE A 510 9.22 -15.63 18.70
CA ILE A 510 7.92 -16.12 19.16
C ILE A 510 7.15 -16.61 17.93
N TYR A 511 7.01 -17.91 17.78
CA TYR A 511 6.19 -18.50 16.72
C TYR A 511 4.75 -18.67 17.17
N VAL A 512 3.79 -18.17 16.37
CA VAL A 512 2.35 -18.27 16.62
C VAL A 512 1.70 -18.94 15.42
N GLY A 513 1.11 -20.10 15.61
CA GLY A 513 0.39 -20.82 14.54
C GLY A 513 0.05 -22.23 14.95
N ASP A 514 -1.04 -22.76 14.40
CA ASP A 514 -1.56 -24.10 14.64
C ASP A 514 -1.57 -24.98 13.37
N GLY A 515 -1.06 -24.43 12.25
CA GLY A 515 -1.04 -25.12 10.96
C GLY A 515 -2.41 -25.21 10.27
N SER A 516 -3.38 -24.43 10.71
CA SER A 516 -4.77 -24.48 10.20
C SER A 516 -4.98 -23.73 8.89
N ASP A 517 -4.04 -22.85 8.49
CA ASP A 517 -4.18 -22.08 7.26
C ASP A 517 -4.27 -23.00 6.01
N PRO A 518 -5.38 -22.97 5.27
CA PRO A 518 -5.56 -23.80 4.10
C PRO A 518 -4.51 -23.58 3.01
N PHE A 519 -3.85 -22.42 2.96
CA PHE A 519 -2.76 -22.13 2.03
C PHE A 519 -1.45 -22.86 2.34
N HIS A 520 -1.36 -23.59 3.44
CA HIS A 520 -0.26 -24.54 3.64
C HIS A 520 -0.25 -25.66 2.59
N LYS A 521 -1.40 -25.95 1.95
CA LYS A 521 -1.59 -27.04 1.00
C LYS A 521 -1.35 -26.65 -0.47
N ILE A 522 -0.96 -25.41 -0.76
CA ILE A 522 -0.65 -24.99 -2.14
C ILE A 522 0.64 -25.68 -2.64
N ASP A 523 0.78 -25.77 -3.97
CA ASP A 523 2.01 -26.28 -4.60
C ASP A 523 3.15 -25.27 -4.45
N ALA A 524 3.90 -25.42 -3.37
CA ALA A 524 5.01 -24.54 -3.01
C ALA A 524 6.23 -25.35 -2.53
N TRP A 525 7.36 -24.64 -2.38
CA TRP A 525 8.66 -25.25 -2.10
C TRP A 525 8.68 -26.18 -0.87
N TRP A 526 7.90 -25.87 0.17
CA TRP A 526 7.85 -26.70 1.38
C TRP A 526 7.19 -28.06 1.11
N GLY A 527 6.04 -28.08 0.41
CA GLY A 527 5.39 -29.32 -0.01
C GLY A 527 6.27 -30.18 -0.92
N GLN A 528 6.97 -29.57 -1.88
CA GLN A 528 7.92 -30.25 -2.78
C GLN A 528 9.12 -30.86 -2.03
N ARG A 529 9.44 -30.36 -0.82
CA ARG A 529 10.47 -30.89 0.07
C ARG A 529 9.93 -31.82 1.15
N GLY A 530 8.64 -32.13 1.13
CA GLY A 530 7.99 -33.06 2.05
C GLY A 530 7.64 -32.48 3.42
N TYR A 531 7.49 -31.16 3.52
CA TYR A 531 6.96 -30.47 4.71
C TYR A 531 5.46 -30.18 4.53
N ALA A 532 4.68 -30.31 5.59
CA ALA A 532 3.25 -29.98 5.57
C ALA A 532 3.01 -28.46 5.51
N ASN A 533 3.92 -27.69 6.08
CA ASN A 533 3.89 -26.22 6.09
C ASN A 533 5.32 -25.66 6.25
N PRO A 534 5.53 -24.37 6.02
CA PRO A 534 6.87 -23.78 6.12
C PRO A 534 7.44 -23.75 7.55
N ALA A 535 6.60 -23.86 8.59
CA ALA A 535 7.06 -23.88 9.98
C ALA A 535 7.79 -25.20 10.32
N GLU A 536 7.37 -26.35 9.77
CA GLU A 536 8.10 -27.60 9.93
C GLU A 536 9.56 -27.49 9.48
N HIS A 537 9.80 -26.81 8.37
CA HIS A 537 11.15 -26.56 7.89
C HIS A 537 11.93 -25.60 8.82
N LEU A 538 11.28 -24.55 9.33
CA LEU A 538 11.87 -23.63 10.30
C LEU A 538 12.33 -24.38 11.56
N PHE A 539 11.45 -25.19 12.13
CA PHE A 539 11.73 -25.94 13.34
C PHE A 539 12.81 -27.01 13.15
N GLU A 540 12.79 -27.70 12.00
CA GLU A 540 13.84 -28.68 11.68
C GLU A 540 15.21 -28.03 11.53
N LEU A 541 15.29 -26.86 10.88
CA LEU A 541 16.52 -26.06 10.81
C LEU A 541 17.01 -25.59 12.19
N ALA A 542 16.08 -25.26 13.09
CA ALA A 542 16.40 -24.89 14.46
C ALA A 542 16.87 -26.09 15.33
N GLY A 543 16.72 -27.31 14.82
CA GLY A 543 17.08 -28.55 15.55
C GLY A 543 16.01 -29.06 16.50
N LEU A 544 14.78 -28.56 16.39
CA LEU A 544 13.66 -28.92 17.27
C LEU A 544 12.80 -30.08 16.74
N GLY A 545 13.12 -30.62 15.55
CA GLY A 545 12.23 -31.53 14.83
C GLY A 545 11.13 -30.74 14.11
N ARG A 546 10.16 -31.47 13.51
CA ARG A 546 9.11 -30.83 12.68
C ARG A 546 7.90 -30.34 13.47
N ASP A 547 7.62 -30.93 14.60
CA ASP A 547 6.47 -30.65 15.46
C ASP A 547 6.94 -30.55 16.93
N PRO A 548 7.63 -29.45 17.28
CA PRO A 548 8.06 -29.24 18.67
C PRO A 548 6.83 -28.99 19.57
N LYS A 549 6.93 -29.45 20.81
CA LYS A 549 5.91 -29.12 21.79
C LYS A 549 5.91 -27.61 22.09
N GLU A 550 4.73 -27.09 22.41
CA GLU A 550 4.61 -25.73 22.92
C GLU A 550 5.52 -25.51 24.14
N GLY A 551 6.18 -24.39 24.18
CA GLY A 551 7.08 -24.04 25.26
C GLY A 551 8.27 -23.20 24.80
N VAL A 552 9.22 -23.01 25.69
CA VAL A 552 10.48 -22.32 25.44
C VAL A 552 11.53 -23.35 25.03
N HIS A 553 12.21 -23.07 23.95
CA HIS A 553 13.28 -23.91 23.40
C HIS A 553 14.53 -23.05 23.20
N GLU A 554 15.68 -23.53 23.66
CA GLU A 554 16.97 -22.88 23.44
C GLU A 554 17.58 -23.32 22.11
N VAL A 555 18.00 -22.37 21.27
CA VAL A 555 18.57 -22.61 19.96
C VAL A 555 19.83 -21.75 19.77
N GLY A 556 21.00 -22.30 20.00
CA GLY A 556 22.24 -21.54 20.00
C GLY A 556 22.33 -20.59 21.21
N ALA A 557 22.44 -19.29 20.96
CA ALA A 557 22.43 -18.27 22.00
C ALA A 557 21.05 -17.61 22.23
N GLY A 558 20.06 -18.00 21.42
CA GLY A 558 18.70 -17.47 21.48
C GLY A 558 17.65 -18.46 21.96
#